data_856f2307fd130942197fdf1e8c65b4a6
#
_entry.id   856f2307fd130942197fdf1e8c65b4a6
#
_cell.length_a   1.000
_cell.length_b   1.000
_cell.length_c   1.000
_cell.angle_alpha   90.00
_cell.angle_beta   90.00
_cell.angle_gamma   90.00
#
_symmetry.space_group_name_H-M   'P 1'
#
loop_
_entity.id
_entity.type
_entity.pdbx_description
1 polymer ?
#
loop_
_entity_poly.entity_id
_entity_poly.type
_entity_poly.pdbx_seq_one_letter_code
_entity_poly.pdbx_strand_id
1 'polypeptide(L)'
;GQDRFDDVWQLIVNNYDGYRFLPEAEPLFNSTILTYFFKKFTVRKGGIPSELVDENLRTDIGWIRHLTLSLENAKEMQDALVIDDELSYNVSDLSSKFNKRKFFDKSIYPVSLFYLGMTTLRSNYRMVLPNLTMRSIYMDYYNEMNHIEGNAQRYVPTYERFTEERRFEPLVQNYFEQYLGQFPAQVFDKINENFIRCSFFEL
;
A
#
# COMPACT_ATOMS: atom_id res chain seq x y z
N GLY A 1 -24.99 12.75 11.77
CA GLY A 1 -25.71 12.14 10.70
C GLY A 1 -24.93 12.16 9.41
N GLN A 2 -25.04 13.23 8.64
CA GLN A 2 -24.44 13.35 7.30
C GLN A 2 -22.90 13.35 7.37
N ASP A 3 -22.32 14.15 8.24
CA ASP A 3 -20.85 14.26 8.41
C ASP A 3 -20.21 12.88 8.63
N ARG A 4 -20.81 12.05 9.49
CA ARG A 4 -20.31 10.70 9.76
C ARG A 4 -20.40 9.77 8.55
N PHE A 5 -21.43 9.93 7.72
CA PHE A 5 -21.56 9.16 6.48
C PHE A 5 -20.44 9.55 5.51
N ASP A 6 -20.21 10.84 5.35
CA ASP A 6 -19.20 11.37 4.44
C ASP A 6 -17.79 10.92 4.85
N ASP A 7 -17.48 10.92 6.16
CA ASP A 7 -16.22 10.41 6.70
C ASP A 7 -16.01 8.92 6.40
N VAL A 8 -17.04 8.09 6.66
CA VAL A 8 -16.98 6.65 6.39
C VAL A 8 -16.89 6.38 4.90
N TRP A 9 -17.62 7.14 4.08
CA TRP A 9 -17.57 7.01 2.63
C TRP A 9 -16.19 7.37 2.09
N GLN A 10 -15.59 8.46 2.55
CA GLN A 10 -14.25 8.87 2.15
C GLN A 10 -13.20 7.84 2.56
N LEU A 11 -13.33 7.25 3.75
CA LEU A 11 -12.47 6.16 4.20
C LEU A 11 -12.60 4.94 3.27
N ILE A 12 -13.80 4.56 2.88
CA ILE A 12 -14.06 3.43 1.95
C ILE A 12 -13.42 3.71 0.59
N VAL A 13 -13.63 4.90 0.03
CA VAL A 13 -13.05 5.29 -1.26
C VAL A 13 -11.53 5.25 -1.20
N ASN A 14 -10.92 5.87 -0.21
CA ASN A 14 -9.46 5.92 -0.09
C ASN A 14 -8.80 4.55 0.06
N ASN A 15 -9.48 3.60 0.70
CA ASN A 15 -8.88 2.31 1.04
C ASN A 15 -9.24 1.17 0.08
N TYR A 16 -10.37 1.25 -0.65
CA TYR A 16 -10.87 0.09 -1.38
C TYR A 16 -11.23 0.35 -2.84
N ASP A 17 -11.26 1.61 -3.26
CA ASP A 17 -11.47 2.01 -4.65
C ASP A 17 -10.15 2.02 -5.44
N GLY A 18 -10.19 2.44 -6.69
CA GLY A 18 -9.01 2.72 -7.51
C GLY A 18 -8.63 1.64 -8.51
N TYR A 19 -9.34 0.50 -8.57
CA TYR A 19 -9.02 -0.57 -9.50
C TYR A 19 -9.53 -0.27 -10.91
N ARG A 20 -8.64 -0.27 -11.89
CA ARG A 20 -8.94 -0.10 -13.31
C ARG A 20 -8.42 -1.27 -14.12
N PHE A 21 -9.29 -1.87 -14.91
CA PHE A 21 -8.95 -2.95 -15.84
C PHE A 21 -8.66 -2.44 -17.25
N LEU A 22 -9.03 -1.18 -17.52
CA LEU A 22 -8.65 -0.41 -18.70
C LEU A 22 -8.21 0.98 -18.21
N PRO A 23 -7.19 1.61 -18.82
CA PRO A 23 -6.66 2.90 -18.36
C PRO A 23 -7.71 4.02 -18.31
N GLU A 24 -8.63 4.05 -19.27
CA GLU A 24 -9.69 5.05 -19.39
C GLU A 24 -10.98 4.70 -18.63
N ALA A 25 -11.04 3.52 -18.01
CA ALA A 25 -12.22 3.10 -17.27
C ALA A 25 -12.34 3.84 -15.93
N GLU A 26 -13.58 4.00 -15.47
CA GLU A 26 -13.84 4.45 -14.11
C GLU A 26 -13.26 3.45 -13.10
N PRO A 27 -12.76 3.95 -11.97
CA PRO A 27 -12.24 3.06 -10.93
C PRO A 27 -13.36 2.21 -10.32
N LEU A 28 -13.01 1.03 -9.88
CA LEU A 28 -13.89 0.07 -9.24
C LEU A 28 -13.38 -0.31 -7.86
N PHE A 29 -14.31 -0.58 -6.97
CA PHE A 29 -13.99 -1.13 -5.65
C PHE A 29 -13.54 -2.59 -5.72
N ASN A 30 -12.57 -2.96 -4.89
CA ASN A 30 -12.28 -4.36 -4.64
C ASN A 30 -13.38 -4.95 -3.74
N SER A 31 -14.26 -5.75 -4.35
CA SER A 31 -15.43 -6.31 -3.67
C SER A 31 -15.08 -7.21 -2.48
N THR A 32 -13.96 -7.93 -2.54
CA THR A 32 -13.53 -8.84 -1.46
C THR A 32 -13.16 -8.06 -0.21
N ILE A 33 -12.30 -7.03 -0.36
CA ILE A 33 -11.85 -6.22 0.77
C ILE A 33 -13.01 -5.37 1.31
N LEU A 34 -13.82 -4.82 0.43
CA LEU A 34 -15.00 -4.04 0.81
C LEU A 34 -16.02 -4.88 1.59
N THR A 35 -16.24 -6.13 1.20
CA THR A 35 -17.11 -7.06 1.93
C THR A 35 -16.58 -7.35 3.33
N TYR A 36 -15.27 -7.51 3.49
CA TYR A 36 -14.65 -7.65 4.80
C TYR A 36 -14.91 -6.43 5.69
N PHE A 37 -14.70 -5.22 5.16
CA PHE A 37 -14.99 -3.98 5.88
C PHE A 37 -16.44 -3.95 6.37
N PHE A 38 -17.41 -4.15 5.49
CA PHE A 38 -18.84 -4.12 5.87
C PHE A 38 -19.20 -5.18 6.91
N LYS A 39 -18.63 -6.38 6.81
CA LYS A 39 -18.83 -7.42 7.85
C LYS A 39 -18.34 -6.94 9.21
N LYS A 40 -17.14 -6.38 9.31
CA LYS A 40 -16.59 -5.85 10.57
C LYS A 40 -17.36 -4.63 11.08
N PHE A 41 -17.71 -3.72 10.18
CA PHE A 41 -18.50 -2.52 10.47
C PHE A 41 -19.86 -2.87 11.06
N THR A 42 -20.53 -3.87 10.50
CA THR A 42 -21.84 -4.35 10.99
C THR A 42 -21.70 -4.97 12.39
N VAL A 43 -20.72 -5.84 12.60
CA VAL A 43 -20.45 -6.46 13.91
C VAL A 43 -20.18 -5.39 14.99
N ARG A 44 -19.48 -4.32 14.63
CA ARG A 44 -19.20 -3.17 15.52
C ARG A 44 -20.33 -2.15 15.60
N LYS A 45 -21.54 -2.49 15.14
CA LYS A 45 -22.72 -1.62 15.15
C LYS A 45 -22.47 -0.25 14.51
N GLY A 46 -21.74 -0.24 13.41
CA GLY A 46 -21.37 0.97 12.69
C GLY A 46 -20.09 1.65 13.20
N GLY A 47 -19.32 1.01 14.08
CA GLY A 47 -17.98 1.48 14.45
C GLY A 47 -16.96 1.13 13.38
N ILE A 48 -16.08 2.09 13.03
CA ILE A 48 -14.99 1.86 12.09
C ILE A 48 -14.06 0.75 12.64
N PRO A 49 -13.74 -0.28 11.85
CA PRO A 49 -12.78 -1.30 12.26
C PRO A 49 -11.37 -0.71 12.49
N SER A 50 -10.67 -1.20 13.50
CA SER A 50 -9.26 -0.87 13.72
C SER A 50 -8.35 -1.46 12.62
N GLU A 51 -8.76 -2.60 12.08
CA GLU A 51 -8.09 -3.29 10.99
C GLU A 51 -8.95 -3.15 9.72
N LEU A 52 -8.41 -2.48 8.72
CA LEU A 52 -9.07 -2.24 7.45
C LEU A 52 -8.85 -3.38 6.44
N VAL A 53 -7.94 -4.30 6.74
CA VAL A 53 -7.53 -5.40 5.87
C VAL A 53 -7.68 -6.73 6.60
N ASP A 54 -8.13 -7.76 5.88
CA ASP A 54 -8.15 -9.14 6.38
C ASP A 54 -6.71 -9.68 6.51
N GLU A 55 -6.40 -10.36 7.63
CA GLU A 55 -5.14 -11.06 7.82
C GLU A 55 -4.84 -12.06 6.70
N ASN A 56 -5.86 -12.68 6.13
CA ASN A 56 -5.67 -13.59 4.99
C ASN A 56 -5.17 -12.84 3.75
N LEU A 57 -5.63 -11.62 3.50
CA LEU A 57 -5.11 -10.80 2.41
C LEU A 57 -3.64 -10.43 2.65
N ARG A 58 -3.28 -10.11 3.89
CA ARG A 58 -1.87 -9.89 4.29
C ARG A 58 -1.03 -11.15 4.09
N THR A 59 -1.59 -12.32 4.33
CA THR A 59 -0.91 -13.63 4.14
C THR A 59 -0.78 -13.98 2.66
N ASP A 60 -1.80 -13.71 1.84
CA ASP A 60 -1.75 -13.92 0.39
C ASP A 60 -0.67 -13.04 -0.26
N ILE A 61 -0.34 -11.92 0.33
CA ILE A 61 0.78 -11.06 -0.04
C ILE A 61 2.14 -11.70 0.27
N GLY A 62 2.21 -12.75 1.06
CA GLY A 62 3.39 -13.62 1.16
C GLY A 62 3.87 -14.14 -0.20
N TRP A 63 2.99 -14.19 -1.20
CA TRP A 63 3.34 -14.42 -2.60
C TRP A 63 4.22 -13.32 -3.20
N ILE A 64 4.04 -12.06 -2.81
CA ILE A 64 4.95 -10.96 -3.21
C ILE A 64 6.36 -11.26 -2.72
N ARG A 65 6.47 -11.73 -1.48
CA ARG A 65 7.73 -12.12 -0.88
C ARG A 65 8.43 -13.20 -1.68
N HIS A 66 7.70 -14.22 -2.11
CA HIS A 66 8.24 -15.27 -2.97
C HIS A 66 8.63 -14.77 -4.36
N LEU A 67 7.81 -13.91 -4.95
CA LEU A 67 8.10 -13.28 -6.24
C LEU A 67 9.37 -12.43 -6.17
N THR A 68 9.51 -11.64 -5.12
CA THR A 68 10.64 -10.72 -4.98
C THR A 68 11.94 -11.40 -4.56
N LEU A 69 11.90 -12.40 -3.71
CA LEU A 69 13.11 -13.13 -3.32
C LEU A 69 13.77 -13.89 -4.49
N SER A 70 13.00 -14.19 -5.54
CA SER A 70 13.50 -14.85 -6.76
C SER A 70 14.03 -13.91 -7.83
N LEU A 71 13.96 -12.59 -7.64
CA LEU A 71 14.28 -11.58 -8.66
C LEU A 71 15.54 -10.80 -8.30
N GLU A 72 16.52 -10.77 -9.21
CA GLU A 72 17.76 -9.99 -9.05
C GLU A 72 17.51 -8.47 -8.91
N ASN A 73 16.41 -7.94 -9.47
CA ASN A 73 16.01 -6.53 -9.39
C ASN A 73 14.73 -6.28 -8.57
N ALA A 74 14.47 -7.15 -7.60
CA ALA A 74 13.35 -6.99 -6.70
C ALA A 74 13.31 -5.62 -6.02
N LYS A 75 14.49 -5.12 -5.61
CA LYS A 75 14.62 -3.82 -4.99
C LYS A 75 14.20 -2.68 -5.92
N GLU A 76 14.67 -2.68 -7.18
CA GLU A 76 14.31 -1.65 -8.15
C GLU A 76 12.80 -1.60 -8.40
N MET A 77 12.14 -2.75 -8.42
CA MET A 77 10.69 -2.82 -8.61
C MET A 77 9.92 -2.35 -7.37
N GLN A 78 10.44 -2.63 -6.18
CA GLN A 78 9.87 -2.13 -4.93
C GLN A 78 10.03 -0.62 -4.81
N ASP A 79 11.22 -0.10 -5.11
CA ASP A 79 11.48 1.34 -5.15
C ASP A 79 10.53 2.03 -6.15
N ALA A 80 10.33 1.45 -7.34
CA ALA A 80 9.41 1.99 -8.33
C ALA A 80 7.96 2.07 -7.82
N LEU A 81 7.47 1.05 -7.11
CA LEU A 81 6.09 1.03 -6.59
C LEU A 81 5.91 1.88 -5.34
N VAL A 82 6.87 1.85 -4.42
CA VAL A 82 6.71 2.49 -3.11
C VAL A 82 7.17 3.95 -3.14
N ILE A 83 8.24 4.25 -3.87
CA ILE A 83 8.84 5.59 -3.90
C ILE A 83 8.42 6.37 -5.14
N ASP A 84 8.57 5.78 -6.34
CA ASP A 84 8.22 6.46 -7.60
C ASP A 84 6.70 6.41 -7.89
N ASP A 85 5.95 5.59 -7.13
CA ASP A 85 4.50 5.39 -7.23
C ASP A 85 4.03 4.86 -8.60
N GLU A 86 4.91 4.26 -9.37
CA GLU A 86 4.56 3.67 -10.66
C GLU A 86 5.51 2.57 -11.11
N LEU A 87 4.97 1.58 -11.83
CA LEU A 87 5.71 0.47 -12.41
C LEU A 87 5.47 0.39 -13.91
N SER A 88 6.54 0.29 -14.69
CA SER A 88 6.44 0.12 -16.14
C SER A 88 6.03 -1.30 -16.52
N TYR A 89 5.16 -1.43 -17.52
CA TYR A 89 4.77 -2.72 -18.08
C TYR A 89 4.57 -2.64 -19.59
N ASN A 90 4.47 -3.81 -20.23
CA ASN A 90 4.14 -3.89 -21.66
C ASN A 90 2.70 -4.38 -21.80
N VAL A 91 1.86 -3.60 -22.49
CA VAL A 91 0.44 -3.92 -22.69
C VAL A 91 0.23 -5.25 -23.42
N SER A 92 1.14 -5.65 -24.30
CA SER A 92 1.06 -6.94 -25.00
C SER A 92 1.17 -8.13 -24.03
N ASP A 93 1.79 -7.95 -22.87
CA ASP A 93 1.96 -9.01 -21.88
C ASP A 93 0.68 -9.28 -21.09
N LEU A 94 -0.23 -8.30 -20.97
CA LEU A 94 -1.55 -8.50 -20.37
C LEU A 94 -2.42 -9.46 -21.16
N SER A 95 -2.38 -9.40 -22.48
CA SER A 95 -3.34 -10.13 -23.33
C SER A 95 -2.78 -11.44 -23.91
N SER A 96 -1.48 -11.50 -24.23
CA SER A 96 -0.93 -12.60 -25.03
C SER A 96 0.00 -13.54 -24.27
N LYS A 97 0.58 -13.09 -23.17
CA LYS A 97 1.65 -13.85 -22.50
C LYS A 97 1.30 -14.38 -21.11
N PHE A 98 0.15 -13.96 -20.56
CA PHE A 98 -0.22 -14.45 -19.24
C PHE A 98 -0.49 -15.96 -19.28
N ASN A 99 0.37 -16.69 -18.60
CA ASN A 99 0.25 -18.14 -18.42
C ASN A 99 0.61 -18.47 -16.96
N LYS A 100 -0.22 -19.28 -16.31
CA LYS A 100 0.03 -19.73 -14.92
C LYS A 100 1.46 -20.22 -14.67
N ARG A 101 2.10 -20.84 -15.66
CA ARG A 101 3.49 -21.33 -15.56
C ARG A 101 4.53 -20.21 -15.55
N LYS A 102 4.19 -19.05 -16.08
CA LYS A 102 5.06 -17.87 -16.15
C LYS A 102 4.75 -16.84 -15.07
N PHE A 103 3.77 -17.11 -14.21
CA PHE A 103 3.30 -16.16 -13.20
C PHE A 103 4.45 -15.61 -12.33
N PHE A 104 5.50 -16.39 -12.12
CA PHE A 104 6.69 -16.02 -11.36
C PHE A 104 7.88 -15.62 -12.22
N ASP A 105 7.67 -15.46 -13.53
CA ASP A 105 8.72 -15.04 -14.45
C ASP A 105 8.95 -13.51 -14.29
N LYS A 106 10.22 -13.14 -14.14
CA LYS A 106 10.68 -11.74 -14.05
C LYS A 106 10.14 -10.87 -15.18
N SER A 107 10.06 -11.40 -16.40
CA SER A 107 9.63 -10.65 -17.58
C SER A 107 8.17 -10.22 -17.55
N ILE A 108 7.32 -10.87 -16.74
CA ILE A 108 5.88 -10.56 -16.60
C ILE A 108 5.47 -10.20 -15.18
N TYR A 109 6.42 -9.92 -14.30
CA TYR A 109 6.15 -9.59 -12.90
C TYR A 109 5.09 -8.46 -12.72
N PRO A 110 5.16 -7.34 -13.46
CA PRO A 110 4.12 -6.30 -13.37
C PRO A 110 2.72 -6.84 -13.67
N VAL A 111 2.63 -7.70 -14.68
CA VAL A 111 1.37 -8.35 -15.09
C VAL A 111 0.87 -9.31 -14.01
N SER A 112 1.77 -10.03 -13.36
CA SER A 112 1.44 -10.91 -12.25
C SER A 112 0.87 -10.14 -11.06
N LEU A 113 1.45 -9.01 -10.71
CA LEU A 113 0.93 -8.11 -9.66
C LEU A 113 -0.47 -7.58 -9.99
N PHE A 114 -0.71 -7.23 -11.26
CA PHE A 114 -2.02 -6.80 -11.72
C PHE A 114 -3.08 -7.91 -11.57
N TYR A 115 -2.77 -9.13 -11.99
CA TYR A 115 -3.71 -10.26 -11.85
C TYR A 115 -3.93 -10.70 -10.39
N LEU A 116 -2.98 -10.43 -9.50
CA LEU A 116 -3.16 -10.60 -8.06
C LEU A 116 -3.98 -9.49 -7.41
N GLY A 117 -4.38 -8.47 -8.17
CA GLY A 117 -5.10 -7.31 -7.63
C GLY A 117 -4.24 -6.40 -6.77
N MET A 118 -2.92 -6.43 -6.94
CA MET A 118 -1.98 -5.62 -6.18
C MET A 118 -1.67 -4.28 -6.84
N THR A 119 -1.76 -4.24 -8.16
CA THR A 119 -1.60 -3.02 -8.95
C THR A 119 -2.82 -2.80 -9.83
N THR A 120 -2.94 -1.59 -10.37
CA THR A 120 -3.98 -1.18 -11.29
C THR A 120 -3.40 -0.42 -12.47
N LEU A 121 -4.16 -0.32 -13.57
CA LEU A 121 -3.71 0.39 -14.76
C LEU A 121 -3.87 1.90 -14.60
N ARG A 122 -2.78 2.65 -14.76
CA ARG A 122 -2.80 4.10 -14.87
C ARG A 122 -2.79 4.57 -16.32
N SER A 123 -2.06 3.86 -17.18
CA SER A 123 -1.95 4.09 -18.61
C SER A 123 -1.61 2.79 -19.33
N ASN A 124 -1.43 2.85 -20.66
CA ASN A 124 -1.02 1.68 -21.46
C ASN A 124 0.40 1.15 -21.15
N TYR A 125 1.16 1.84 -20.30
CA TYR A 125 2.55 1.44 -19.96
C TYR A 125 2.89 1.66 -18.47
N ARG A 126 1.93 2.09 -17.67
CA ARG A 126 2.14 2.36 -16.24
C ARG A 126 1.08 1.71 -15.39
N MET A 127 1.51 1.00 -14.39
CA MET A 127 0.72 0.49 -13.28
C MET A 127 1.05 1.24 -12.00
N VAL A 128 0.09 1.38 -11.11
CA VAL A 128 0.23 2.04 -9.81
C VAL A 128 -0.43 1.19 -8.73
N LEU A 129 -0.17 1.50 -7.47
CA LEU A 129 -0.94 0.95 -6.35
C LEU A 129 -2.33 1.58 -6.33
N PRO A 130 -3.42 0.78 -6.26
CA PRO A 130 -4.78 1.29 -6.46
C PRO A 130 -5.26 2.21 -5.35
N ASN A 131 -4.89 1.95 -4.10
CA ASN A 131 -5.45 2.61 -2.93
C ASN A 131 -4.50 2.56 -1.73
N LEU A 132 -4.91 3.21 -0.61
CA LEU A 132 -4.11 3.27 0.61
C LEU A 132 -3.86 1.89 1.23
N THR A 133 -4.83 1.00 1.17
CA THR A 133 -4.67 -0.37 1.69
C THR A 133 -3.51 -1.10 0.99
N MET A 134 -3.46 -1.06 -0.34
CA MET A 134 -2.36 -1.69 -1.07
C MET A 134 -1.03 -0.97 -0.83
N ARG A 135 -1.04 0.36 -0.68
CA ARG A 135 0.17 1.13 -0.35
C ARG A 135 0.74 0.75 1.01
N SER A 136 -0.13 0.66 2.03
CA SER A 136 0.23 0.23 3.37
C SER A 136 0.90 -1.15 3.35
N ILE A 137 0.30 -2.10 2.69
CA ILE A 137 0.84 -3.46 2.56
C ILE A 137 2.20 -3.48 1.87
N TYR A 138 2.36 -2.71 0.78
CA TYR A 138 3.65 -2.61 0.09
C TYR A 138 4.70 -1.88 0.93
N MET A 139 4.28 -0.91 1.75
CA MET A 139 5.17 -0.21 2.68
C MET A 139 5.71 -1.15 3.75
N ASP A 140 4.84 -1.97 4.37
CA ASP A 140 5.24 -3.00 5.34
C ASP A 140 6.30 -3.92 4.74
N TYR A 141 6.02 -4.38 3.53
CA TYR A 141 6.93 -5.27 2.81
C TYR A 141 8.25 -4.59 2.43
N TYR A 142 8.18 -3.34 1.98
CA TYR A 142 9.36 -2.51 1.67
C TYR A 142 10.25 -2.33 2.91
N ASN A 143 9.64 -2.01 4.05
CA ASN A 143 10.33 -1.87 5.32
C ASN A 143 11.04 -3.16 5.71
N GLU A 144 10.36 -4.29 5.60
CA GLU A 144 10.94 -5.60 5.91
C GLU A 144 12.15 -5.92 5.02
N MET A 145 12.04 -5.71 3.70
CA MET A 145 13.13 -5.99 2.76
C MET A 145 14.35 -5.08 2.94
N ASN A 146 14.14 -3.83 3.32
CA ASN A 146 15.21 -2.87 3.54
C ASN A 146 15.70 -2.84 4.98
N HIS A 147 15.24 -3.76 5.84
CA HIS A 147 15.57 -3.81 7.27
C HIS A 147 15.27 -2.50 8.01
N ILE A 148 14.21 -1.81 7.58
CA ILE A 148 13.73 -0.59 8.21
C ILE A 148 12.86 -0.99 9.39
N GLU A 149 13.27 -0.63 10.59
CA GLU A 149 12.54 -0.94 11.81
C GLU A 149 11.38 0.04 12.01
N GLY A 150 10.15 -0.41 11.79
CA GLY A 150 8.93 0.22 12.30
C GLY A 150 8.73 -0.17 13.75
N ASN A 151 9.46 0.42 14.68
CA ASN A 151 9.32 0.07 16.09
C ASN A 151 8.27 0.98 16.76
N ALA A 152 7.02 0.54 16.76
CA ALA A 152 5.91 1.25 17.38
C ALA A 152 6.19 1.66 18.85
N GLN A 153 6.95 0.86 19.60
CA GLN A 153 7.31 1.19 20.99
C GLN A 153 8.13 2.47 21.12
N ARG A 154 8.92 2.83 20.12
CA ARG A 154 9.69 4.08 20.11
C ARG A 154 8.80 5.31 19.96
N TYR A 155 7.60 5.16 19.42
CA TYR A 155 6.66 6.25 19.18
C TYR A 155 5.65 6.43 20.31
N VAL A 156 5.45 5.42 21.17
CA VAL A 156 4.48 5.49 22.27
C VAL A 156 4.62 6.77 23.12
N PRO A 157 5.83 7.18 23.58
CA PRO A 157 5.94 8.39 24.38
C PRO A 157 5.57 9.68 23.62
N THR A 158 5.77 9.71 22.30
CA THR A 158 5.39 10.86 21.48
C THR A 158 3.90 10.87 21.15
N TYR A 159 3.26 9.72 21.02
CA TYR A 159 1.81 9.60 20.93
C TYR A 159 1.12 10.00 22.24
N GLU A 160 1.66 9.61 23.39
CA GLU A 160 1.14 10.02 24.71
C GLU A 160 1.19 11.55 24.85
N ARG A 161 2.30 12.18 24.53
CA ARG A 161 2.41 13.65 24.51
C ARG A 161 1.47 14.31 23.52
N PHE A 162 1.26 13.72 22.36
CA PHE A 162 0.31 14.24 21.39
C PHE A 162 -1.12 14.20 21.95
N THR A 163 -1.50 13.12 22.62
CA THR A 163 -2.86 12.98 23.19
C THR A 163 -3.09 13.86 24.41
N GLU A 164 -2.09 14.01 25.28
CA GLU A 164 -2.16 14.76 26.53
C GLU A 164 -1.95 16.27 26.31
N GLU A 165 -0.89 16.63 25.58
CA GLU A 165 -0.47 18.02 25.40
C GLU A 165 -0.96 18.64 24.08
N ARG A 166 -1.56 17.85 23.18
CA ARG A 166 -1.94 18.22 21.81
C ARG A 166 -0.79 18.81 20.98
N ARG A 167 0.42 18.37 21.26
CA ARG A 167 1.63 18.78 20.54
C ARG A 167 2.00 17.76 19.47
N PHE A 168 1.91 18.19 18.21
CA PHE A 168 2.19 17.33 17.06
C PHE A 168 3.68 17.31 16.67
N GLU A 169 4.40 18.40 16.96
CA GLU A 169 5.81 18.53 16.57
C GLU A 169 6.72 17.39 17.06
N PRO A 170 6.63 16.89 18.31
CA PRO A 170 7.46 15.79 18.77
C PRO A 170 7.21 14.49 18.02
N LEU A 171 5.97 14.26 17.58
CA LEU A 171 5.61 13.08 16.79
C LEU A 171 6.24 13.14 15.40
N VAL A 172 6.14 14.28 14.72
CA VAL A 172 6.74 14.52 13.41
C VAL A 172 8.26 14.44 13.50
N GLN A 173 8.86 15.07 14.50
CA GLN A 173 10.32 15.02 14.70
C GLN A 173 10.80 13.57 14.90
N ASN A 174 10.11 12.79 15.72
CA ASN A 174 10.42 11.39 15.95
C ASN A 174 10.32 10.55 14.68
N TYR A 175 9.28 10.80 13.85
CA TYR A 175 9.13 10.18 12.55
C TYR A 175 10.32 10.47 11.62
N PHE A 176 10.75 11.72 11.52
CA PHE A 176 11.91 12.10 10.72
C PHE A 176 13.20 11.48 11.23
N GLU A 177 13.44 11.51 12.54
CA GLU A 177 14.68 11.02 13.13
C GLU A 177 14.78 9.50 13.19
N GLN A 178 13.68 8.82 13.56
CA GLN A 178 13.70 7.40 13.84
C GLN A 178 13.28 6.53 12.64
N TYR A 179 12.43 7.04 11.77
CA TYR A 179 11.95 6.30 10.60
C TYR A 179 12.67 6.76 9.33
N LEU A 180 12.45 8.00 8.91
CA LEU A 180 13.05 8.52 7.67
C LEU A 180 14.59 8.53 7.72
N GLY A 181 15.17 8.74 8.89
CA GLY A 181 16.62 8.68 9.07
C GLY A 181 17.28 7.33 8.74
N GLN A 182 16.49 6.27 8.60
CA GLN A 182 16.98 4.95 8.17
C GLN A 182 17.14 4.83 6.65
N PHE A 183 16.53 5.75 5.88
CA PHE A 183 16.58 5.73 4.44
C PHE A 183 17.86 6.37 3.88
N PRO A 184 18.39 5.85 2.75
CA PRO A 184 19.49 6.49 2.04
C PRO A 184 19.09 7.89 1.54
N ALA A 185 20.05 8.81 1.48
CA ALA A 185 19.82 10.20 1.08
C ALA A 185 19.09 10.32 -0.30
N GLN A 186 19.38 9.42 -1.23
CA GLN A 186 18.79 9.41 -2.57
C GLN A 186 17.29 9.17 -2.59
N VAL A 187 16.73 8.60 -1.52
CA VAL A 187 15.30 8.36 -1.39
C VAL A 187 14.56 9.66 -1.13
N PHE A 188 15.18 10.61 -0.42
CA PHE A 188 14.53 11.87 -0.03
C PHE A 188 14.13 12.74 -1.24
N ASP A 189 14.88 12.69 -2.34
CA ASP A 189 14.56 13.42 -3.56
C ASP A 189 13.30 12.89 -4.28
N LYS A 190 12.88 11.68 -3.94
CA LYS A 190 11.76 10.96 -4.55
C LYS A 190 10.54 10.81 -3.64
N ILE A 191 10.69 11.06 -2.34
CA ILE A 191 9.59 10.95 -1.38
C ILE A 191 8.47 11.90 -1.78
N ASN A 192 7.27 11.34 -1.93
CA ASN A 192 6.05 12.07 -2.23
C ASN A 192 5.05 12.02 -1.06
N GLU A 193 3.94 12.75 -1.20
CA GLU A 193 2.89 12.80 -0.17
C GLU A 193 2.33 11.41 0.16
N ASN A 194 2.14 10.55 -0.85
CA ASN A 194 1.62 9.20 -0.63
C ASN A 194 2.56 8.35 0.20
N PHE A 195 3.88 8.47 -0.06
CA PHE A 195 4.89 7.78 0.73
C PHE A 195 4.82 8.21 2.20
N ILE A 196 4.85 9.53 2.47
CA ILE A 196 4.79 10.07 3.83
C ILE A 196 3.48 9.64 4.52
N ARG A 197 2.36 9.77 3.82
CA ARG A 197 1.06 9.41 4.36
C ARG A 197 0.99 7.93 4.77
N CYS A 198 1.45 7.02 3.91
CA CYS A 198 1.42 5.59 4.22
C CYS A 198 2.42 5.22 5.31
N SER A 199 3.67 5.67 5.22
CA SER A 199 4.70 5.33 6.20
C SER A 199 4.47 5.93 7.58
N PHE A 200 3.87 7.13 7.65
CA PHE A 200 3.56 7.76 8.94
C PHE A 200 2.43 7.05 9.68
N PHE A 201 1.46 6.49 8.97
CA PHE A 201 0.34 5.78 9.59
C PHE A 201 0.62 4.30 9.86
N GLU A 202 1.70 3.73 9.33
CA GLU A 202 2.15 2.36 9.62
C GLU A 202 3.11 2.27 10.82
N LEU A 203 3.46 3.40 11.40
CA LEU A 203 4.27 3.48 12.63
C LEU A 203 3.40 3.38 13.87
#